data_2d0bb442d21342e8d44bf1a78c819728
#
_entry.id   2d0bb442d21342e8d44bf1a78c819728
#
_cell.length_a   1.000
_cell.length_b   1.000
_cell.length_c   1.000
_cell.angle_alpha   90.00
_cell.angle_beta   90.00
_cell.angle_gamma   90.00
#
_symmetry.space_group_name_H-M   'P 1'
#
loop_
_entity.id
_entity.type
_entity.pdbx_description
1 polymer ?
#
loop_
_entity_poly.entity_id
_entity_poly.type
_entity_poly.pdbx_seq_one_letter_code
_entity_poly.pdbx_strand_id
1 'polypeptide(L)'
;IDLSLVEPASEITRRFVTGAMSFGSISKEAHEAMALAMNAIGGKSNTGEGGEDPARYRPREDGTLARSAIKQVASGRFGVNAEYLVNADEIQIKVAQGAKPGEGGQLPGYKVDEMIARTRHSIPGISLISPPPHHDIYSIEDLAQLIFDLKNVNPRARISVKLVSESGVGTIA
;
A
#
# COMPACT_ATOMS: atom_id res chain seq x y z
N ILE A 1 -17.63 35.75 2.29
CA ILE A 1 -17.08 34.98 3.42
C ILE A 1 -15.61 35.31 3.52
N ASP A 2 -15.14 35.62 4.72
CA ASP A 2 -13.72 35.88 4.98
C ASP A 2 -12.91 34.61 4.67
N LEU A 3 -11.82 34.75 3.89
CA LEU A 3 -10.96 33.63 3.51
C LEU A 3 -10.33 32.90 4.71
N SER A 4 -10.17 33.59 5.84
CA SER A 4 -9.69 32.98 7.09
C SER A 4 -10.66 31.94 7.67
N LEU A 5 -11.93 31.97 7.27
CA LEU A 5 -12.97 31.00 7.67
C LEU A 5 -13.12 29.84 6.67
N VAL A 6 -12.38 29.88 5.57
CA VAL A 6 -12.40 28.83 4.55
C VAL A 6 -11.20 27.90 4.74
N GLU A 7 -11.46 26.59 4.76
CA GLU A 7 -10.39 25.59 4.89
C GLU A 7 -9.42 25.70 3.70
N PRO A 8 -8.09 25.83 3.94
CA PRO A 8 -7.12 25.91 2.87
C PRO A 8 -7.06 24.63 2.04
N ALA A 9 -6.83 24.75 0.73
CA ALA A 9 -6.68 23.60 -0.17
C ALA A 9 -5.59 22.62 0.31
N SER A 10 -4.51 23.12 0.92
CA SER A 10 -3.43 22.29 1.49
C SER A 10 -3.91 21.38 2.64
N GLU A 11 -4.89 21.81 3.42
CA GLU A 11 -5.47 20.96 4.47
C GLU A 11 -6.44 19.92 3.88
N ILE A 12 -7.14 20.29 2.81
CA ILE A 12 -8.01 19.38 2.08
C ILE A 12 -7.19 18.27 1.42
N THR A 13 -6.11 18.62 0.71
CA THR A 13 -5.28 17.64 -0.03
C THR A 13 -4.59 16.63 0.88
N ARG A 14 -4.27 16.98 2.14
CA ARG A 14 -3.71 16.05 3.13
C ARG A 14 -4.60 14.84 3.42
N ARG A 15 -5.89 14.93 3.15
CA ARG A 15 -6.86 13.84 3.35
C ARG A 15 -7.03 12.95 2.12
N PHE A 16 -6.42 13.32 1.00
CA PHE A 16 -6.50 12.55 -0.24
C PHE A 16 -5.48 11.42 -0.26
N VAL A 17 -5.92 10.28 -0.75
CA VAL A 17 -5.10 9.08 -0.95
C VAL A 17 -5.33 8.52 -2.35
N THR A 18 -4.33 7.93 -2.96
CA THR A 18 -4.53 7.16 -4.19
C THR A 18 -5.14 5.80 -3.90
N GLY A 19 -5.84 5.23 -4.87
CA GLY A 19 -6.14 3.80 -4.83
C GLY A 19 -4.86 2.97 -4.71
N ALA A 20 -4.98 1.78 -4.12
CA ALA A 20 -3.87 0.84 -4.00
C ALA A 20 -3.62 0.17 -5.36
N MET A 21 -2.62 0.63 -6.09
CA MET A 21 -2.22 0.09 -7.39
C MET A 21 -0.79 -0.43 -7.30
N SER A 22 -0.61 -1.75 -7.51
CA SER A 22 0.68 -2.39 -7.31
C SER A 22 1.63 -2.21 -8.50
N PHE A 23 2.92 -2.08 -8.19
CA PHE A 23 3.96 -2.20 -9.21
C PHE A 23 3.91 -3.57 -9.88
N GLY A 24 3.81 -3.56 -11.20
CA GLY A 24 3.57 -4.74 -12.03
C GLY A 24 2.14 -4.85 -12.54
N SER A 25 1.13 -4.28 -11.86
CA SER A 25 -0.19 -4.01 -12.45
C SER A 25 -0.17 -2.69 -13.24
N ILE A 26 0.61 -1.72 -12.79
CA ILE A 26 0.96 -0.50 -13.50
C ILE A 26 2.48 -0.42 -13.68
N SER A 27 2.94 0.45 -14.58
CA SER A 27 4.38 0.63 -14.84
C SER A 27 5.10 1.30 -13.66
N LYS A 28 6.44 1.17 -13.66
CA LYS A 28 7.30 1.85 -12.68
C LYS A 28 7.08 3.36 -12.69
N GLU A 29 7.07 3.95 -13.89
CA GLU A 29 6.92 5.40 -14.08
C GLU A 29 5.60 5.91 -13.54
N ALA A 30 4.50 5.21 -13.80
CA ALA A 30 3.18 5.58 -13.29
C ALA A 30 3.12 5.45 -11.75
N HIS A 31 3.71 4.39 -11.20
CA HIS A 31 3.76 4.16 -9.75
C HIS A 31 4.58 5.24 -9.03
N GLU A 32 5.73 5.65 -9.60
CA GLU A 32 6.57 6.72 -9.05
C GLU A 32 5.93 8.10 -9.24
N ALA A 33 5.34 8.38 -10.41
CA ALA A 33 4.69 9.66 -10.69
C ALA A 33 3.56 9.95 -9.70
N MET A 34 2.76 8.95 -9.36
CA MET A 34 1.72 9.09 -8.34
C MET A 34 2.30 9.40 -6.96
N ALA A 35 3.39 8.74 -6.57
CA ALA A 35 4.02 9.01 -5.28
C ALA A 35 4.58 10.44 -5.22
N LEU A 36 5.28 10.88 -6.27
CA LEU A 36 5.81 12.24 -6.38
C LEU A 36 4.70 13.28 -6.33
N ALA A 37 3.64 13.09 -7.11
CA ALA A 37 2.51 14.03 -7.16
C ALA A 37 1.81 14.14 -5.79
N MET A 38 1.53 13.01 -5.15
CA MET A 38 0.87 13.02 -3.84
C MET A 38 1.76 13.62 -2.75
N ASN A 39 3.06 13.30 -2.74
CA ASN A 39 4.00 13.91 -1.80
C ASN A 39 4.09 15.44 -2.00
N ALA A 40 4.06 15.93 -3.25
CA ALA A 40 4.12 17.36 -3.55
C ALA A 40 2.91 18.15 -3.02
N ILE A 41 1.73 17.55 -2.99
CA ILE A 41 0.50 18.19 -2.50
C ILE A 41 0.17 17.86 -1.03
N GLY A 42 1.04 17.10 -0.36
CA GLY A 42 0.81 16.65 1.03
C GLY A 42 -0.21 15.52 1.18
N GLY A 43 -0.68 14.93 0.07
CA GLY A 43 -1.51 13.72 0.07
C GLY A 43 -0.68 12.45 0.24
N LYS A 44 -1.30 11.30 0.08
CA LYS A 44 -0.63 10.01 0.27
C LYS A 44 -0.86 9.05 -0.90
N SER A 45 0.20 8.52 -1.48
CA SER A 45 0.11 7.40 -2.41
C SER A 45 0.20 6.07 -1.67
N ASN A 46 -0.41 5.04 -2.26
CA ASN A 46 -0.44 3.68 -1.73
C ASN A 46 0.34 2.75 -2.67
N THR A 47 1.26 1.96 -2.14
CA THR A 47 2.07 1.02 -2.94
C THR A 47 1.25 -0.07 -3.62
N GLY A 48 0.04 -0.37 -3.11
CA GLY A 48 -0.58 -1.65 -3.40
C GLY A 48 0.24 -2.82 -2.82
N GLU A 49 -0.12 -4.04 -3.19
CA GLU A 49 0.47 -5.27 -2.64
C GLU A 49 1.76 -5.74 -3.33
N GLY A 50 2.36 -4.92 -4.19
CA GLY A 50 3.52 -5.30 -5.00
C GLY A 50 4.89 -4.93 -4.43
N GLY A 51 4.94 -4.41 -3.22
CA GLY A 51 6.19 -3.87 -2.66
C GLY A 51 6.57 -2.52 -3.27
N GLU A 52 7.77 -2.08 -2.97
CA GLU A 52 8.33 -0.83 -3.49
C GLU A 52 9.86 -0.95 -3.60
N ASP A 53 10.43 -0.40 -4.66
CA ASP A 53 11.88 -0.37 -4.86
C ASP A 53 12.56 0.43 -3.72
N PRO A 54 13.50 -0.13 -2.95
CA PRO A 54 14.19 0.57 -1.87
C PRO A 54 14.92 1.85 -2.30
N ALA A 55 15.31 1.96 -3.57
CA ALA A 55 15.92 3.18 -4.10
C ALA A 55 15.01 4.42 -3.93
N ARG A 56 13.69 4.22 -3.83
CA ARG A 56 12.68 5.26 -3.64
C ARG A 56 12.60 5.80 -2.20
N TYR A 57 13.23 5.15 -1.23
CA TYR A 57 13.21 5.57 0.17
C TYR A 57 14.17 6.74 0.45
N ARG A 58 15.07 7.01 -0.47
CA ARG A 58 16.02 8.13 -0.35
C ARG A 58 15.53 9.33 -1.17
N PRO A 59 15.75 10.55 -0.67
CA PRO A 59 15.52 11.75 -1.46
C PRO A 59 16.34 11.72 -2.76
N ARG A 60 15.75 12.22 -3.84
CA ARG A 60 16.43 12.46 -5.11
C ARG A 60 17.37 13.65 -4.99
N GLU A 61 18.18 13.89 -6.01
CA GLU A 61 19.13 15.03 -6.06
C GLU A 61 18.41 16.38 -5.93
N ASP A 62 17.19 16.50 -6.45
CA ASP A 62 16.34 17.67 -6.34
C ASP A 62 15.60 17.78 -4.98
N GLY A 63 15.88 16.90 -4.05
CA GLY A 63 15.25 16.84 -2.73
C GLY A 63 13.85 16.21 -2.70
N THR A 64 13.28 15.82 -3.85
CA THR A 64 11.97 15.16 -3.89
C THR A 64 12.06 13.73 -3.38
N LEU A 65 10.97 13.23 -2.81
CA LEU A 65 10.88 11.88 -2.29
C LEU A 65 9.86 11.07 -3.09
N ALA A 66 10.30 9.97 -3.68
CA ALA A 66 9.47 9.14 -4.56
C ALA A 66 8.82 7.95 -3.83
N ARG A 67 9.01 7.80 -2.51
CA ARG A 67 8.36 6.73 -1.75
C ARG A 67 6.87 6.99 -1.59
N SER A 68 6.09 5.93 -1.61
CA SER A 68 4.67 6.00 -1.24
C SER A 68 4.53 6.08 0.28
N ALA A 69 3.67 6.98 0.75
CA ALA A 69 3.42 7.17 2.19
C ALA A 69 2.69 5.98 2.81
N ILE A 70 1.75 5.36 2.06
CA ILE A 70 1.01 4.18 2.51
C ILE A 70 1.64 2.93 1.90
N LYS A 71 2.01 1.98 2.76
CA LYS A 71 2.55 0.68 2.35
C LYS A 71 1.57 -0.42 2.70
N GLN A 72 1.14 -1.16 1.67
CA GLN A 72 0.14 -2.20 1.84
C GLN A 72 0.80 -3.54 2.16
N VAL A 73 0.18 -4.28 3.07
CA VAL A 73 0.54 -5.65 3.45
C VAL A 73 -0.66 -6.55 3.17
N ALA A 74 -0.53 -7.42 2.18
CA ALA A 74 -1.53 -8.41 1.81
C ALA A 74 -1.10 -9.81 2.24
N SER A 75 -1.96 -10.80 2.08
CA SER A 75 -1.66 -12.20 2.38
C SER A 75 -0.43 -12.72 1.61
N GLY A 76 -0.25 -12.31 0.35
CA GLY A 76 0.91 -12.67 -0.46
C GLY A 76 2.23 -12.08 0.01
N ARG A 77 2.20 -11.01 0.82
CA ARG A 77 3.38 -10.32 1.41
C ARG A 77 4.48 -9.98 0.40
N PHE A 78 4.11 -9.72 -0.85
CA PHE A 78 5.07 -9.41 -1.91
C PHE A 78 5.86 -8.15 -1.59
N GLY A 79 7.19 -8.30 -1.51
CA GLY A 79 8.10 -7.20 -1.21
C GLY A 79 8.05 -6.68 0.22
N VAL A 80 7.37 -7.35 1.14
CA VAL A 80 7.29 -6.93 2.54
C VAL A 80 8.52 -7.40 3.30
N ASN A 81 9.27 -6.45 3.82
CA ASN A 81 10.39 -6.66 4.73
C ASN A 81 10.46 -5.51 5.75
N ALA A 82 11.40 -5.57 6.68
CA ALA A 82 11.55 -4.54 7.71
C ALA A 82 11.85 -3.15 7.10
N GLU A 83 12.69 -3.06 6.08
CA GLU A 83 13.04 -1.81 5.41
C GLU A 83 11.80 -1.17 4.76
N TYR A 84 10.96 -1.98 4.09
CA TYR A 84 9.69 -1.52 3.53
C TYR A 84 8.78 -0.94 4.62
N LEU A 85 8.61 -1.64 5.73
CA LEU A 85 7.70 -1.25 6.81
C LEU A 85 8.15 -0.01 7.57
N VAL A 86 9.45 0.14 7.85
CA VAL A 86 9.96 1.31 8.60
C VAL A 86 9.94 2.61 7.76
N ASN A 87 9.85 2.49 6.45
CA ASN A 87 9.71 3.61 5.52
C ASN A 87 8.25 4.00 5.23
N ALA A 88 7.28 3.47 5.97
CA ALA A 88 5.88 3.82 5.87
C ALA A 88 5.49 4.95 6.83
N ASP A 89 4.63 5.88 6.37
CA ASP A 89 3.86 6.78 7.24
C ASP A 89 2.57 6.11 7.69
N GLU A 90 2.06 5.20 6.87
CA GLU A 90 0.91 4.35 7.17
C GLU A 90 1.14 2.95 6.59
N ILE A 91 0.87 1.93 7.40
CA ILE A 91 0.85 0.53 6.97
C ILE A 91 -0.60 0.10 6.86
N GLN A 92 -0.98 -0.40 5.68
CA GLN A 92 -2.35 -0.81 5.42
C GLN A 92 -2.44 -2.33 5.26
N ILE A 93 -3.16 -2.98 6.17
CA ILE A 93 -3.47 -4.41 6.07
C ILE A 93 -4.57 -4.59 5.02
N LYS A 94 -4.30 -5.34 3.97
CA LYS A 94 -5.30 -5.72 2.97
C LYS A 94 -5.92 -7.05 3.35
N VAL A 95 -7.16 -7.03 3.84
CA VAL A 95 -7.89 -8.26 4.18
C VAL A 95 -8.43 -8.94 2.92
N ALA A 96 -9.05 -8.16 2.02
CA ALA A 96 -9.59 -8.64 0.75
C ALA A 96 -9.72 -7.49 -0.26
N GLN A 97 -10.13 -7.80 -1.49
CA GLN A 97 -10.43 -6.80 -2.51
C GLN A 97 -11.85 -7.00 -3.08
N GLY A 98 -12.61 -5.89 -3.21
CA GLY A 98 -14.01 -5.93 -3.63
C GLY A 98 -14.22 -6.25 -5.10
N ALA A 99 -13.25 -5.93 -5.98
CA ALA A 99 -13.38 -6.16 -7.42
C ALA A 99 -13.39 -7.66 -7.80
N LYS A 100 -12.78 -8.51 -6.97
CA LYS A 100 -12.69 -9.97 -7.18
C LYS A 100 -12.87 -10.72 -5.87
N PRO A 101 -14.01 -10.56 -5.20
CA PRO A 101 -14.26 -11.29 -3.97
C PRO A 101 -14.31 -12.80 -4.27
N GLY A 102 -13.54 -13.60 -3.58
CA GLY A 102 -13.43 -15.04 -3.80
C GLY A 102 -12.39 -15.50 -4.83
N GLU A 103 -11.90 -14.63 -5.71
CA GLU A 103 -10.84 -14.97 -6.69
C GLU A 103 -9.45 -14.50 -6.27
N GLY A 104 -9.37 -13.36 -5.55
CA GLY A 104 -8.11 -12.72 -5.20
C GLY A 104 -7.46 -11.98 -6.37
N GLY A 105 -6.18 -11.62 -6.19
CA GLY A 105 -5.36 -10.94 -7.20
C GLY A 105 -4.39 -11.91 -7.88
N GLN A 106 -4.13 -11.69 -9.17
CA GLN A 106 -3.12 -12.42 -9.92
C GLN A 106 -2.27 -11.47 -10.76
N LEU A 107 -0.95 -11.70 -10.75
CA LEU A 107 -0.02 -11.16 -11.73
C LEU A 107 0.49 -12.30 -12.59
N PRO A 108 0.14 -12.37 -13.89
CA PRO A 108 0.58 -13.45 -14.77
C PRO A 108 2.11 -13.47 -14.91
N GLY A 109 2.69 -14.65 -15.04
CA GLY A 109 4.15 -14.84 -15.10
C GLY A 109 4.83 -14.02 -16.21
N TYR A 110 4.20 -13.87 -17.37
CA TYR A 110 4.77 -13.09 -18.49
C TYR A 110 4.93 -11.58 -18.15
N LYS A 111 4.26 -11.07 -17.12
CA LYS A 111 4.44 -9.70 -16.60
C LYS A 111 5.49 -9.61 -15.50
N VAL A 112 5.92 -10.74 -14.95
CA VAL A 112 6.89 -10.77 -13.85
C VAL A 112 8.31 -10.79 -14.46
N ASP A 113 8.81 -9.60 -14.77
CA ASP A 113 10.20 -9.40 -15.19
C ASP A 113 11.16 -9.44 -13.99
N GLU A 114 12.45 -9.29 -14.23
CA GLU A 114 13.50 -9.30 -13.20
C GLU A 114 13.30 -8.20 -12.14
N MET A 115 12.85 -7.01 -12.56
CA MET A 115 12.64 -5.88 -11.65
C MET A 115 11.44 -6.13 -10.74
N ILE A 116 10.33 -6.58 -11.29
CA ILE A 116 9.12 -6.94 -10.54
C ILE A 116 9.40 -8.09 -9.60
N ALA A 117 10.07 -9.14 -10.08
CA ALA A 117 10.45 -10.29 -9.27
C ALA A 117 11.31 -9.89 -8.07
N ARG A 118 12.35 -9.09 -8.31
CA ARG A 118 13.21 -8.57 -7.23
C ARG A 118 12.42 -7.74 -6.22
N THR A 119 11.57 -6.83 -6.68
CA THR A 119 10.76 -5.95 -5.80
C THR A 119 9.75 -6.76 -4.98
N ARG A 120 9.21 -7.83 -5.53
CA ARG A 120 8.24 -8.71 -4.87
C ARG A 120 8.87 -9.87 -4.10
N HIS A 121 10.19 -9.99 -4.10
CA HIS A 121 10.93 -11.12 -3.52
C HIS A 121 10.48 -12.47 -4.13
N SER A 122 10.43 -12.53 -5.47
CA SER A 122 9.95 -13.67 -6.24
C SER A 122 10.92 -14.01 -7.38
N ILE A 123 10.51 -14.91 -8.26
CA ILE A 123 11.29 -15.39 -9.41
C ILE A 123 10.65 -14.88 -10.71
N PRO A 124 11.45 -14.37 -11.68
CA PRO A 124 10.93 -13.95 -12.97
C PRO A 124 10.17 -15.08 -13.70
N GLY A 125 9.11 -14.71 -14.41
CA GLY A 125 8.32 -15.64 -15.21
C GLY A 125 7.30 -16.49 -14.43
N ILE A 126 7.29 -16.43 -13.10
CA ILE A 126 6.33 -17.18 -12.28
C ILE A 126 5.11 -16.29 -11.95
N SER A 127 3.91 -16.82 -12.19
CA SER A 127 2.68 -16.13 -11.80
C SER A 127 2.58 -15.96 -10.28
N LEU A 128 2.18 -14.78 -9.85
CA LEU A 128 2.01 -14.43 -8.44
C LEU A 128 0.53 -14.31 -8.12
N ILE A 129 0.11 -15.02 -7.08
CA ILE A 129 -1.30 -15.07 -6.64
C ILE A 129 -1.37 -14.47 -5.24
N SER A 130 -2.28 -13.51 -5.07
CA SER A 130 -2.70 -13.02 -3.75
C SER A 130 -4.04 -13.66 -3.42
N PRO A 131 -4.12 -14.49 -2.38
CA PRO A 131 -5.36 -15.18 -2.03
C PRO A 131 -6.50 -14.20 -1.72
N PRO A 132 -7.79 -14.61 -1.93
CA PRO A 132 -8.93 -13.73 -1.70
C PRO A 132 -9.01 -13.19 -0.26
N PRO A 133 -9.00 -14.02 0.80
CA PRO A 133 -8.87 -13.55 2.17
C PRO A 133 -7.40 -13.47 2.59
N HIS A 134 -7.11 -12.66 3.59
CA HIS A 134 -5.79 -12.65 4.23
C HIS A 134 -5.63 -13.93 5.08
N HIS A 135 -4.70 -14.78 4.69
CA HIS A 135 -4.55 -16.13 5.27
C HIS A 135 -4.15 -16.18 6.74
N ASP A 136 -3.63 -15.07 7.28
CA ASP A 136 -3.21 -15.02 8.69
C ASP A 136 -4.30 -14.44 9.60
N ILE A 137 -5.47 -14.10 9.04
CA ILE A 137 -6.56 -13.44 9.76
C ILE A 137 -7.79 -14.35 9.67
N TYR A 138 -8.06 -15.09 10.74
CA TYR A 138 -9.23 -15.96 10.89
C TYR A 138 -10.19 -15.46 11.96
N SER A 139 -9.76 -14.48 12.76
CA SER A 139 -10.54 -13.85 13.81
C SER A 139 -10.16 -12.38 14.00
N ILE A 140 -10.93 -11.64 14.80
CA ILE A 140 -10.58 -10.26 15.16
C ILE A 140 -9.34 -10.21 16.07
N GLU A 141 -9.07 -11.25 16.82
CA GLU A 141 -7.88 -11.38 17.66
C GLU A 141 -6.62 -11.53 16.79
N ASP A 142 -6.68 -12.30 15.71
CA ASP A 142 -5.59 -12.42 14.74
C ASP A 142 -5.29 -11.06 14.09
N LEU A 143 -6.33 -10.32 13.73
CA LEU A 143 -6.19 -8.97 13.19
C LEU A 143 -5.56 -8.03 14.22
N ALA A 144 -6.01 -8.08 15.47
CA ALA A 144 -5.44 -7.28 16.56
C ALA A 144 -3.96 -7.61 16.79
N GLN A 145 -3.58 -8.88 16.74
CA GLN A 145 -2.18 -9.30 16.84
C GLN A 145 -1.34 -8.76 15.69
N LEU A 146 -1.83 -8.86 14.44
CA LEU A 146 -1.11 -8.33 13.28
C LEU A 146 -0.95 -6.80 13.36
N ILE A 147 -1.98 -6.08 13.81
CA ILE A 147 -1.89 -4.63 14.06
C ILE A 147 -0.82 -4.32 15.10
N PHE A 148 -0.79 -5.07 16.21
CA PHE A 148 0.19 -4.94 17.26
C PHE A 148 1.61 -5.18 16.75
N ASP A 149 1.83 -6.26 15.99
CA ASP A 149 3.13 -6.62 15.43
C ASP A 149 3.65 -5.54 14.47
N LEU A 150 2.81 -5.08 13.55
CA LEU A 150 3.17 -4.01 12.62
C LEU A 150 3.45 -2.69 13.32
N LYS A 151 2.71 -2.40 14.40
CA LYS A 151 2.96 -1.21 15.23
C LYS A 151 4.28 -1.29 15.98
N ASN A 152 4.71 -2.48 16.39
CA ASN A 152 6.02 -2.69 17.00
C ASN A 152 7.17 -2.54 16.00
N VAL A 153 6.97 -2.97 14.74
CA VAL A 153 7.98 -2.79 13.69
C VAL A 153 8.16 -1.31 13.34
N ASN A 154 7.06 -0.55 13.26
CA ASN A 154 7.10 0.89 13.01
C ASN A 154 6.16 1.65 13.95
N PRO A 155 6.62 2.04 15.15
CA PRO A 155 5.80 2.75 16.14
C PRO A 155 5.25 4.10 15.66
N ARG A 156 5.90 4.72 14.66
CA ARG A 156 5.46 6.01 14.11
C ARG A 156 4.37 5.88 13.06
N ALA A 157 4.31 4.75 12.38
CA ALA A 157 3.31 4.54 11.34
C ALA A 157 1.89 4.39 11.91
N ARG A 158 0.92 4.95 11.21
CA ARG A 158 -0.48 4.60 11.43
C ARG A 158 -0.75 3.23 10.85
N ILE A 159 -1.55 2.42 11.52
CA ILE A 159 -2.03 1.15 10.97
C ILE A 159 -3.47 1.31 10.53
N SER A 160 -3.78 0.95 9.32
CA SER A 160 -5.13 0.92 8.76
C SER A 160 -5.48 -0.46 8.22
N VAL A 161 -6.77 -0.73 8.11
CA VAL A 161 -7.29 -2.00 7.60
C VAL A 161 -8.19 -1.72 6.41
N LYS A 162 -7.89 -2.36 5.28
CA LYS A 162 -8.71 -2.29 4.08
C LYS A 162 -9.71 -3.44 4.09
N LEU A 163 -10.97 -3.08 4.12
CA LEU A 163 -12.12 -3.97 4.01
C LEU A 163 -12.82 -3.80 2.67
N VAL A 164 -13.65 -4.76 2.30
CA VAL A 164 -14.55 -4.63 1.14
C VAL A 164 -15.71 -3.71 1.51
N SER A 165 -16.03 -2.75 0.65
CA SER A 165 -17.17 -1.84 0.84
C SER A 165 -18.46 -2.55 0.43
N GLU A 166 -19.09 -3.19 1.38
CA GLU A 166 -20.36 -3.92 1.21
C GLU A 166 -21.32 -3.65 2.37
N SER A 167 -22.54 -4.12 2.23
CA SER A 167 -23.55 -3.99 3.30
C SER A 167 -23.07 -4.72 4.56
N GLY A 168 -23.13 -4.05 5.70
CA GLY A 168 -22.71 -4.61 6.98
C GLY A 168 -21.22 -4.43 7.32
N VAL A 169 -20.41 -3.84 6.42
CA VAL A 169 -18.97 -3.64 6.69
C VAL A 169 -18.69 -2.83 7.96
N GLY A 170 -19.59 -1.92 8.34
CA GLY A 170 -19.47 -1.17 9.58
C GLY A 170 -19.54 -2.02 10.85
N THR A 171 -20.18 -3.20 10.78
CA THR A 171 -20.18 -4.15 11.91
C THR A 171 -18.83 -4.85 12.07
N ILE A 172 -18.13 -5.06 10.96
CA ILE A 172 -16.78 -5.65 10.96
C ILE A 172 -15.76 -4.62 11.45
N ALA A 173 -15.91 -3.38 11.02
CA ALA A 173 -15.03 -2.27 11.39
C ALA A 173 -15.19 -1.86 12.87
#